data_3ca7cc7f6a65f437305c14b2529ed15b
#
_entry.id   3ca7cc7f6a65f437305c14b2529ed15b
#
_cell.length_a   1.000
_cell.length_b   1.000
_cell.length_c   1.000
_cell.angle_alpha   90.00
_cell.angle_beta   90.00
_cell.angle_gamma   90.00
#
_symmetry.space_group_name_H-M   'P 1'
#
loop_
_entity.id
_entity.type
_entity.pdbx_description
1 polymer ?
#
loop_
_entity_poly.entity_id
_entity_poly.type
_entity_poly.pdbx_seq_one_letter_code
_entity_poly.pdbx_strand_id
1 'polypeptide(L)' 'MPTSLVTGGAGFIGAHVVNDLVALGHDVVVLDDLSGGFEDNVNPAATFIEGSVTDHVLVSRIFGEHDFDYVYHLAAY' A
#
# COMPACT_ATOMS: atom_id res chain seq x y z
N MET A 1 -13.46 -11.04 -1.12
CA MET A 1 -12.89 -9.69 -0.90
C MET A 1 -11.69 -9.52 -1.80
N PRO A 2 -11.69 -8.52 -2.66
CA PRO A 2 -10.48 -8.23 -3.44
C PRO A 2 -9.32 -7.82 -2.53
N THR A 3 -8.11 -8.16 -2.94
CA THR A 3 -6.89 -7.77 -2.26
C THR A 3 -6.15 -6.76 -3.12
N SER A 4 -5.85 -5.60 -2.57
CA SER A 4 -5.24 -4.49 -3.30
C SER A 4 -3.92 -4.10 -2.66
N LEU A 5 -2.93 -3.82 -3.51
CA LEU A 5 -1.65 -3.25 -3.08
C LEU A 5 -1.63 -1.77 -3.47
N VAL A 6 -1.31 -0.91 -2.51
CA VAL A 6 -1.14 0.52 -2.77
C VAL A 6 0.29 0.90 -2.41
N THR A 7 1.09 1.27 -3.41
CA THR A 7 2.41 1.84 -3.15
C THR A 7 2.26 3.35 -2.97
N GLY A 8 2.94 3.91 -1.99
CA GLY A 8 2.78 5.32 -1.65
C GLY A 8 1.52 5.61 -0.85
N GLY A 9 0.96 4.61 -0.16
CA GLY A 9 -0.30 4.73 0.57
C GLY A 9 -0.23 5.58 1.84
N ALA A 10 0.96 5.99 2.27
CA ALA A 10 1.13 6.90 3.40
C ALA A 10 1.20 8.37 2.96
N GLY A 11 1.23 8.66 1.65
CA GLY A 11 1.16 10.01 1.11
C GLY A 11 -0.29 10.50 1.06
N PHE A 12 -0.46 11.78 0.71
CA PHE A 12 -1.76 12.43 0.73
C PHE A 12 -2.77 11.75 -0.22
N ILE A 13 -2.39 11.58 -1.49
CA ILE A 13 -3.28 10.94 -2.47
C ILE A 13 -3.45 9.47 -2.16
N GLY A 14 -2.35 8.78 -1.82
CA GLY A 14 -2.38 7.35 -1.51
C GLY A 14 -3.28 7.03 -0.32
N ALA A 15 -3.27 7.88 0.71
CA ALA A 15 -4.12 7.69 1.89
C ALA A 15 -5.60 7.74 1.51
N HIS A 16 -6.00 8.65 0.62
CA HIS A 16 -7.38 8.71 0.14
C HIS A 16 -7.76 7.45 -0.65
N VAL A 17 -6.87 6.96 -1.51
CA VAL A 17 -7.12 5.73 -2.27
C VAL A 17 -7.29 4.55 -1.31
N VAL A 18 -6.43 4.43 -0.31
CA VAL A 18 -6.53 3.36 0.69
C VAL A 18 -7.86 3.44 1.43
N ASN A 19 -8.27 4.63 1.87
CA ASN A 19 -9.52 4.80 2.59
C ASN A 19 -10.72 4.39 1.72
N ASP A 20 -10.72 4.74 0.44
CA ASP A 20 -11.79 4.36 -0.47
C ASP A 20 -11.84 2.84 -0.67
N LEU A 21 -10.69 2.19 -0.82
CA LEU A 21 -10.62 0.74 -1.00
C LEU A 21 -11.10 0.01 0.26
N VAL A 22 -10.70 0.47 1.43
CA VAL A 22 -11.15 -0.11 2.70
C VAL A 22 -12.67 0.03 2.81
N ALA A 23 -13.22 1.19 2.45
CA ALA A 23 -14.66 1.42 2.48
C ALA A 23 -15.42 0.51 1.52
N LEU A 24 -14.78 0.08 0.41
CA LEU A 24 -15.36 -0.86 -0.55
C LEU A 24 -15.22 -2.32 -0.12
N GLY A 25 -14.59 -2.58 1.02
CA GLY A 25 -14.43 -3.93 1.55
C GLY A 25 -13.20 -4.66 1.02
N HIS A 26 -12.25 -3.96 0.40
CA HIS A 26 -11.00 -4.58 -0.02
C HIS A 26 -10.08 -4.88 1.15
N ASP A 27 -9.32 -5.98 1.06
CA ASP A 27 -8.12 -6.16 1.87
C ASP A 27 -7.01 -5.31 1.25
N VAL A 28 -6.48 -4.35 1.99
CA VAL A 28 -5.50 -3.41 1.46
C VAL A 28 -4.14 -3.62 2.13
N VAL A 29 -3.11 -3.77 1.31
CA VAL A 29 -1.72 -3.78 1.74
C VAL A 29 -1.08 -2.48 1.23
N VAL A 30 -0.43 -1.75 2.13
CA VAL A 30 0.24 -0.49 1.82
C VAL A 30 1.73 -0.68 1.89
N LEU A 31 2.45 -0.32 0.83
CA LEU A 31 3.92 -0.27 0.82
C LEU A 31 4.35 1.17 0.65
N ASP A 32 5.09 1.71 1.62
CA ASP A 32 5.57 3.09 1.59
C ASP A 32 6.88 3.18 2.39
N ASP A 33 7.84 3.94 1.88
CA ASP A 33 9.10 4.17 2.59
C ASP A 33 9.05 5.40 3.50
N LEU A 34 7.89 6.06 3.57
CA LEU A 34 7.62 7.26 4.38
C LEU A 34 8.43 8.49 3.97
N SER A 35 9.04 8.48 2.77
CA SER A 35 9.79 9.65 2.30
C SER A 35 8.90 10.82 1.94
N GLY A 36 7.66 10.56 1.52
CA GLY A 36 6.69 11.60 1.15
C GLY A 36 5.40 11.55 1.95
N GLY A 37 5.39 10.85 3.09
CA GLY A 37 4.18 10.70 3.89
C GLY A 37 4.49 10.27 5.31
N PHE A 38 3.45 9.94 6.06
CA PHE A 38 3.56 9.56 7.46
C PHE A 38 2.73 8.31 7.71
N GLU A 39 3.23 7.43 8.58
CA GLU A 39 2.53 6.22 8.97
C GLU A 39 1.14 6.53 9.56
N ASP A 40 1.01 7.65 10.27
CA ASP A 40 -0.26 8.09 10.86
C ASP A 40 -1.34 8.33 9.80
N ASN A 41 -0.96 8.54 8.54
CA ASN A 41 -1.91 8.71 7.44
C ASN A 41 -2.49 7.39 6.95
N VAL A 42 -1.90 6.26 7.34
CA VAL A 42 -2.34 4.95 6.86
C VAL A 42 -3.57 4.50 7.63
N ASN A 43 -4.60 4.08 6.91
CA ASN A 43 -5.82 3.56 7.51
C ASN A 43 -5.48 2.34 8.38
N PRO A 44 -5.89 2.31 9.65
CA PRO A 44 -5.57 1.20 10.55
C PRO A 44 -6.16 -0.15 10.11
N ALA A 45 -7.16 -0.15 9.22
CA ALA A 45 -7.70 -1.38 8.67
C ALA A 45 -6.82 -1.96 7.55
N ALA A 46 -5.83 -1.21 7.04
CA ALA A 46 -4.89 -1.68 6.04
C ALA A 46 -3.68 -2.32 6.71
N THR A 47 -3.02 -3.23 5.99
CA THR A 47 -1.73 -3.79 6.43
C THR A 47 -0.62 -2.89 5.92
N PHE A 48 0.15 -2.29 6.81
CA PHE A 48 1.23 -1.38 6.44
C PHE A 48 2.57 -2.12 6.42
N ILE A 49 3.33 -1.94 5.34
CA ILE A 49 4.69 -2.44 5.21
C ILE A 49 5.59 -1.25 4.87
N GLU A 50 6.53 -0.95 5.76
CA GLU A 50 7.50 0.10 5.51
C GLU A 50 8.63 -0.44 4.64
N GLY A 51 8.85 0.21 3.49
CA GLY A 51 9.92 -0.18 2.58
C GLY A 51 9.81 0.54 1.26
N SER A 52 10.83 0.38 0.43
CA SER A 52 10.93 1.03 -0.87
C SER A 52 10.50 0.09 -1.99
N VAL A 53 9.83 0.65 -3.01
CA VAL A 53 9.52 -0.09 -4.24
C VAL A 53 10.78 -0.50 -4.99
N THR A 54 11.93 0.09 -4.66
CA THR A 54 13.22 -0.30 -5.24
C THR A 54 13.86 -1.49 -4.54
N ASP A 55 13.33 -1.92 -3.40
CA ASP A 55 13.79 -3.11 -2.69
C ASP A 55 13.16 -4.34 -3.33
N HIS A 56 13.89 -4.93 -4.29
CA HIS A 56 13.38 -6.06 -5.09
C HIS A 56 13.10 -7.29 -4.24
N VAL A 57 13.87 -7.53 -3.19
CA VAL A 57 13.66 -8.69 -2.30
C VAL A 57 12.35 -8.52 -1.54
N LEU A 58 12.12 -7.32 -0.99
CA LEU A 58 10.90 -7.03 -0.26
C LEU A 58 9.68 -7.12 -1.16
N VAL A 59 9.74 -6.51 -2.34
CA VAL A 59 8.63 -6.51 -3.30
C VAL A 59 8.30 -7.94 -3.74
N SER A 60 9.33 -8.75 -4.05
CA SER A 60 9.12 -10.15 -4.43
C SER A 60 8.44 -10.93 -3.32
N ARG A 61 8.84 -10.69 -2.06
CA ARG A 61 8.23 -11.37 -0.90
C ARG A 61 6.76 -10.97 -0.74
N ILE A 62 6.44 -9.69 -0.89
CA ILE A 62 5.07 -9.20 -0.79
C ILE A 62 4.19 -9.87 -1.83
N PHE A 63 4.63 -9.93 -3.09
CA PHE A 63 3.87 -10.59 -4.15
C PHE A 63 3.81 -12.11 -3.95
N GLY A 64 4.79 -12.71 -3.27
CA GLY A 64 4.77 -14.14 -2.95
C GLY A 64 3.82 -14.49 -1.80
N GLU A 65 3.57 -13.56 -0.89
CA GLU A 65 2.72 -13.78 0.29
C GLU A 65 1.26 -13.39 0.05
N HIS A 66 0.97 -12.60 -0.98
CA HIS A 66 -0.37 -12.08 -1.26
C HIS A 66 -0.73 -12.27 -2.72
N ASP A 67 -1.98 -12.61 -2.99
CA ASP A 67 -2.54 -12.64 -4.34
C ASP A 67 -3.32 -11.34 -4.56
N PHE A 68 -2.68 -10.37 -5.22
CA PHE A 68 -3.32 -9.09 -5.46
C PHE A 68 -4.23 -9.13 -6.68
N ASP A 69 -5.45 -8.64 -6.50
CA ASP A 69 -6.38 -8.43 -7.60
C ASP A 69 -6.11 -7.10 -8.30
N TYR A 70 -5.66 -6.10 -7.54
CA TYR A 70 -5.38 -4.75 -8.03
C TYR A 70 -4.09 -4.21 -7.43
N VAL A 71 -3.35 -3.44 -8.23
CA VAL A 71 -2.15 -2.73 -7.78
C VAL A 71 -2.28 -1.26 -8.16
N TYR A 72 -2.19 -0.39 -7.17
CA TYR A 72 -2.22 1.07 -7.36
C TYR A 72 -0.83 1.60 -7.05
N HIS A 73 -0.05 1.91 -8.09
CA HIS A 73 1.33 2.35 -7.94
C HIS A 73 1.38 3.87 -7.90
N LEU A 74 1.37 4.43 -6.70
CA LEU A 74 1.37 5.87 -6.47
C LEU A 74 2.70 6.39 -5.94
N ALA A 75 3.62 5.51 -5.58
CA ALA A 75 4.97 5.90 -5.18
C ALA A 75 5.72 6.43 -6.40
N ALA A 76 6.36 7.59 -6.25
CA ALA A 76 7.14 8.23 -7.32
C ALA A 76 8.57 8.46 -6.85
N TYR A 77 9.54 8.21 -7.73
CA TYR A 77 10.96 8.44 -7.49
C TYR A 77 11.58 9.19 -8.66
#